data_de785330a74672355f48fb3600ff8f42
#
_entry.id   de785330a74672355f48fb3600ff8f42
#
_cell.length_a   1.000
_cell.length_b   1.000
_cell.length_c   1.000
_cell.angle_alpha   90.00
_cell.angle_beta   90.00
_cell.angle_gamma   90.00
#
_symmetry.space_group_name_H-M   'P 1'
#
loop_
_entity.id
_entity.type
_entity.pdbx_description
1 polymer ?
#
loop_
_entity_poly.entity_id
_entity_poly.type
_entity_poly.pdbx_seq_one_letter_code
_entity_poly.pdbx_strand_id
1 'polypeptide(L)'
;PEGALSLVCGSARELTDNLTAQDAVAFTGSADTAAILRNHPNVVGSSVRMNVEADSLNTAILGPDATAGSAEFALFIKEVSREMTTKAGQKCTAIRRAFVPKALMDDVAGALEARLAGTVVGDPRNETVRMGPVINKSQQKDVQDAINQLKTEATMILGGDPKLVDADTDKGCFIAPT
;
A
#
# COMPACT_ATOMS: atom_id res chain seq x y z
N PRO A 1 30.39 11.65 13.10
CA PRO A 1 31.63 10.98 12.69
C PRO A 1 31.42 10.31 11.33
N GLU A 2 32.46 10.23 10.54
CA GLU A 2 32.45 9.49 9.28
C GLU A 2 32.10 8.01 9.57
N GLY A 3 31.23 7.40 8.74
CA GLY A 3 30.76 6.03 8.93
C GLY A 3 29.65 5.86 9.98
N ALA A 4 29.21 6.92 10.66
CA ALA A 4 28.13 6.80 11.64
C ALA A 4 26.75 6.54 11.01
N LEU A 5 26.56 6.91 9.74
CA LEU A 5 25.37 6.65 8.94
C LEU A 5 25.77 6.27 7.52
N SER A 6 25.22 5.18 7.03
CA SER A 6 25.41 4.74 5.64
C SER A 6 24.06 4.40 5.01
N LEU A 7 23.89 4.70 3.73
CA LEU A 7 22.74 4.33 2.93
C LEU A 7 23.15 3.27 1.91
N VAL A 8 22.46 2.13 1.92
CA VAL A 8 22.64 1.08 0.92
C VAL A 8 21.36 0.95 0.10
N CYS A 9 21.47 1.10 -1.22
CA CYS A 9 20.37 0.91 -2.15
C CYS A 9 20.47 -0.48 -2.79
N GLY A 10 19.36 -1.22 -2.80
CA GLY A 10 19.28 -2.56 -3.37
C GLY A 10 18.91 -3.62 -2.32
N SER A 11 19.25 -4.89 -2.61
CA SER A 11 18.98 -5.98 -1.68
C SER A 11 19.94 -5.94 -0.48
N ALA A 12 19.37 -5.91 0.71
CA ALA A 12 20.12 -5.93 1.96
C ALA A 12 20.30 -7.36 2.54
N ARG A 13 19.92 -8.41 1.78
CA ARG A 13 19.89 -9.79 2.29
C ARG A 13 21.27 -10.26 2.79
N GLU A 14 22.33 -9.94 2.07
CA GLU A 14 23.70 -10.31 2.44
C GLU A 14 24.23 -9.56 3.67
N LEU A 15 23.61 -8.46 4.07
CA LEU A 15 23.99 -7.75 5.29
C LEU A 15 23.72 -8.58 6.54
N THR A 16 22.68 -9.43 6.51
CA THR A 16 22.35 -10.31 7.64
C THR A 16 23.43 -11.36 7.93
N ASP A 17 24.24 -11.71 6.93
CA ASP A 17 25.37 -12.65 7.10
C ASP A 17 26.51 -12.09 7.96
N ASN A 18 26.56 -10.76 8.12
CA ASN A 18 27.60 -10.08 8.87
C ASN A 18 27.16 -9.66 10.28
N LEU A 19 25.91 -9.95 10.68
CA LEU A 19 25.39 -9.56 11.99
C LEU A 19 26.03 -10.35 13.13
N THR A 20 26.29 -9.66 14.22
CA THR A 20 26.88 -10.19 15.46
C THR A 20 25.99 -9.89 16.65
N ALA A 21 26.32 -10.41 17.83
CA ALA A 21 25.58 -10.17 19.07
C ALA A 21 25.55 -8.69 19.51
N GLN A 22 26.40 -7.83 18.95
CA GLN A 22 26.41 -6.40 19.27
C GLN A 22 25.47 -5.58 18.37
N ASP A 23 25.01 -6.17 17.28
CA ASP A 23 24.15 -5.50 16.31
C ASP A 23 22.68 -5.52 16.73
N ALA A 24 21.91 -4.65 16.08
CA ALA A 24 20.47 -4.63 16.20
C ALA A 24 19.83 -4.39 14.83
N VAL A 25 18.76 -5.07 14.54
CA VAL A 25 17.95 -4.90 13.33
C VAL A 25 16.64 -4.23 13.68
N ALA A 26 16.32 -3.14 13.01
CA ALA A 26 14.99 -2.56 12.98
C ALA A 26 14.43 -2.76 11.57
N PHE A 27 13.38 -3.58 11.46
CA PHE A 27 12.76 -3.92 10.18
C PHE A 27 11.34 -3.38 10.10
N THR A 28 11.03 -2.72 9.01
CA THR A 28 9.66 -2.32 8.64
C THR A 28 9.34 -2.88 7.26
N GLY A 29 8.28 -3.69 7.13
CA GLY A 29 7.91 -4.33 5.87
C GLY A 29 6.83 -5.40 6.03
N SER A 30 6.89 -6.45 5.20
CA SER A 30 5.94 -7.56 5.28
C SER A 30 6.26 -8.55 6.40
N ALA A 31 5.23 -9.20 6.95
CA ALA A 31 5.38 -10.25 7.95
C ALA A 31 6.19 -11.43 7.43
N ASP A 32 6.04 -11.78 6.16
CA ASP A 32 6.82 -12.86 5.53
C ASP A 32 8.32 -12.55 5.52
N THR A 33 8.70 -11.33 5.11
CA THR A 33 10.09 -10.90 5.16
C THR A 33 10.61 -10.86 6.60
N ALA A 34 9.80 -10.39 7.54
CA ALA A 34 10.16 -10.39 8.96
C ALA A 34 10.40 -11.80 9.49
N ALA A 35 9.59 -12.77 9.08
CA ALA A 35 9.78 -14.19 9.44
C ALA A 35 11.09 -14.74 8.89
N ILE A 36 11.42 -14.43 7.64
CA ILE A 36 12.71 -14.83 7.03
C ILE A 36 13.88 -14.26 7.82
N LEU A 37 13.84 -12.96 8.12
CA LEU A 37 14.91 -12.29 8.87
C LEU A 37 15.06 -12.84 10.30
N ARG A 38 13.94 -13.07 10.99
CA ARG A 38 13.95 -13.64 12.36
C ARG A 38 14.53 -15.05 12.43
N ASN A 39 14.37 -15.83 11.36
CA ASN A 39 14.89 -17.19 11.28
C ASN A 39 16.29 -17.27 10.65
N HIS A 40 16.89 -16.13 10.34
CA HIS A 40 18.25 -16.11 9.77
C HIS A 40 19.25 -16.70 10.77
N PRO A 41 20.17 -17.61 10.34
CA PRO A 41 21.10 -18.30 11.25
C PRO A 41 21.89 -17.35 12.14
N ASN A 42 22.40 -16.23 11.60
CA ASN A 42 23.16 -15.27 12.40
C ASN A 42 22.28 -14.50 13.41
N VAL A 43 21.02 -14.20 13.05
CA VAL A 43 20.09 -13.54 13.96
C VAL A 43 19.79 -14.47 15.16
N VAL A 44 19.51 -15.72 14.87
CA VAL A 44 19.23 -16.73 15.93
C VAL A 44 20.49 -17.07 16.72
N GLY A 45 21.57 -17.44 16.01
CA GLY A 45 22.81 -17.96 16.64
C GLY A 45 23.56 -16.92 17.45
N SER A 46 23.55 -15.65 17.03
CA SER A 46 24.18 -14.55 17.74
C SER A 46 23.23 -13.77 18.66
N SER A 47 21.97 -14.21 18.79
CA SER A 47 20.95 -13.52 19.59
C SER A 47 20.82 -12.03 19.24
N VAL A 48 20.83 -11.71 17.95
CA VAL A 48 20.74 -10.34 17.44
C VAL A 48 19.41 -9.73 17.86
N ARG A 49 19.44 -8.54 18.42
CA ARG A 49 18.22 -7.83 18.81
C ARG A 49 17.44 -7.42 17.56
N MET A 50 16.18 -7.78 17.50
CA MET A 50 15.34 -7.49 16.34
C MET A 50 14.04 -6.83 16.76
N ASN A 51 13.84 -5.60 16.28
CA ASN A 51 12.55 -4.91 16.33
C ASN A 51 11.87 -5.03 14.96
N VAL A 52 10.60 -5.45 14.97
CA VAL A 52 9.84 -5.67 13.75
C VAL A 52 8.53 -4.91 13.80
N GLU A 53 8.32 -4.08 12.80
CA GLU A 53 7.05 -3.44 12.51
C GLU A 53 6.58 -3.95 11.13
N ALA A 54 5.64 -4.88 11.15
CA ALA A 54 5.24 -5.60 9.95
C ALA A 54 3.74 -5.56 9.72
N ASP A 55 3.38 -5.40 8.45
CA ASP A 55 2.04 -5.31 7.93
C ASP A 55 1.20 -4.17 8.54
N SER A 56 0.02 -4.00 8.02
CA SER A 56 -1.00 -3.12 8.60
C SER A 56 -2.38 -3.51 8.06
N LEU A 57 -3.41 -3.28 8.87
CA LEU A 57 -4.79 -3.58 8.52
C LEU A 57 -5.71 -2.45 8.99
N ASN A 58 -5.36 -1.23 8.59
CA ASN A 58 -6.10 -0.04 8.99
C ASN A 58 -7.52 -0.06 8.44
N THR A 59 -8.44 0.37 9.26
CA THR A 59 -9.87 0.29 9.03
C THR A 59 -10.50 1.68 9.08
N ALA A 60 -11.43 1.96 8.18
CA ALA A 60 -12.38 3.05 8.29
C ALA A 60 -13.78 2.48 8.56
N ILE A 61 -14.53 3.12 9.44
CA ILE A 61 -15.89 2.70 9.80
C ILE A 61 -16.81 3.90 9.58
N LEU A 62 -17.86 3.70 8.77
CA LEU A 62 -18.91 4.68 8.59
C LEU A 62 -20.05 4.41 9.59
N GLY A 63 -20.47 5.41 10.35
CA GLY A 63 -21.61 5.30 11.26
C GLY A 63 -22.95 5.18 10.51
N PRO A 64 -23.96 4.54 11.08
CA PRO A 64 -25.26 4.36 10.42
C PRO A 64 -26.04 5.67 10.25
N ASP A 65 -25.69 6.70 10.97
CA ASP A 65 -26.23 8.06 10.92
C ASP A 65 -25.53 8.97 9.90
N ALA A 66 -24.40 8.56 9.38
CA ALA A 66 -23.64 9.29 8.35
C ALA A 66 -24.22 9.03 6.95
N THR A 67 -25.40 9.52 6.71
CA THR A 67 -26.13 9.34 5.45
C THR A 67 -25.54 10.17 4.31
N ALA A 68 -25.87 9.82 3.05
CA ALA A 68 -25.47 10.57 1.88
C ALA A 68 -25.85 12.06 2.02
N GLY A 69 -24.87 12.94 1.79
CA GLY A 69 -25.01 14.39 1.97
C GLY A 69 -24.58 14.93 3.33
N SER A 70 -24.33 14.08 4.34
CA SER A 70 -23.74 14.52 5.62
C SER A 70 -22.25 14.86 5.46
N ALA A 71 -21.72 15.68 6.37
CA ALA A 71 -20.30 16.05 6.40
C ALA A 71 -19.42 14.82 6.68
N GLU A 72 -19.87 13.93 7.53
CA GLU A 72 -19.19 12.69 7.91
C GLU A 72 -19.10 11.73 6.73
N PHE A 73 -20.17 11.57 5.95
CA PHE A 73 -20.16 10.80 4.71
C PHE A 73 -19.13 11.37 3.72
N ALA A 74 -19.20 12.68 3.48
CA ALA A 74 -18.27 13.35 2.55
C ALA A 74 -16.81 13.20 2.99
N LEU A 75 -16.55 13.29 4.31
CA LEU A 75 -15.21 13.09 4.88
C LEU A 75 -14.75 11.64 4.70
N PHE A 76 -15.62 10.66 4.97
CA PHE A 76 -15.32 9.24 4.78
C PHE A 76 -14.90 8.94 3.33
N ILE A 77 -15.69 9.37 2.34
CA ILE A 77 -15.38 9.20 0.91
C ILE A 77 -14.05 9.87 0.54
N LYS A 78 -13.83 11.09 1.04
CA LYS A 78 -12.58 11.84 0.82
C LYS A 78 -11.37 11.09 1.35
N GLU A 79 -11.43 10.64 2.59
CA GLU A 79 -10.28 10.01 3.24
C GLU A 79 -9.99 8.61 2.69
N VAL A 80 -11.01 7.78 2.44
CA VAL A 80 -10.83 6.47 1.79
C VAL A 80 -10.16 6.65 0.43
N SER A 81 -10.68 7.56 -0.40
CA SER A 81 -10.11 7.81 -1.73
C SER A 81 -8.68 8.35 -1.67
N ARG A 82 -8.39 9.24 -0.72
CA ARG A 82 -7.05 9.79 -0.49
C ARG A 82 -6.06 8.69 -0.11
N GLU A 83 -6.45 7.81 0.80
CA GLU A 83 -5.59 6.73 1.27
C GLU A 83 -5.32 5.67 0.20
N MET A 84 -6.27 5.44 -0.71
CA MET A 84 -6.07 4.56 -1.87
C MET A 84 -5.08 5.13 -2.88
N THR A 85 -5.07 6.46 -3.09
CA THR A 85 -4.32 7.08 -4.20
C THR A 85 -2.99 7.68 -3.79
N THR A 86 -2.83 8.10 -2.52
CA THR A 86 -1.57 8.65 -2.02
C THR A 86 -0.47 7.61 -2.07
N LYS A 87 0.62 7.90 -2.80
CA LYS A 87 1.74 6.96 -3.05
C LYS A 87 1.26 5.61 -3.62
N ALA A 88 0.20 5.60 -4.41
CA ALA A 88 -0.45 4.37 -4.91
C ALA A 88 -0.80 3.38 -3.78
N GLY A 89 -1.28 3.88 -2.64
CA GLY A 89 -1.64 3.07 -1.47
C GLY A 89 -0.46 2.47 -0.69
N GLN A 90 0.78 2.78 -1.07
CA GLN A 90 1.99 2.22 -0.47
C GLN A 90 2.38 2.93 0.82
N LYS A 91 1.49 2.91 1.81
CA LYS A 91 1.66 3.49 3.15
C LYS A 91 1.27 2.48 4.22
N CYS A 92 2.00 2.46 5.33
CA CYS A 92 1.62 1.68 6.51
C CYS A 92 0.25 2.11 7.09
N THR A 93 -0.11 3.40 6.93
CA THR A 93 -1.36 3.98 7.42
C THR A 93 -2.52 3.93 6.41
N ALA A 94 -2.31 3.40 5.20
CA ALA A 94 -3.38 3.32 4.20
C ALA A 94 -4.56 2.48 4.70
N ILE A 95 -5.77 2.96 4.44
CA ILE A 95 -7.00 2.22 4.76
C ILE A 95 -7.05 0.96 3.89
N ARG A 96 -7.14 -0.20 4.54
CA ARG A 96 -7.22 -1.51 3.88
C ARG A 96 -8.64 -2.07 3.88
N ARG A 97 -9.46 -1.65 4.84
CA ARG A 97 -10.86 -2.08 4.99
C ARG A 97 -11.74 -0.89 5.29
N ALA A 98 -12.87 -0.81 4.61
CA ALA A 98 -13.91 0.16 4.88
C ALA A 98 -15.18 -0.59 5.29
N PHE A 99 -15.64 -0.40 6.54
CA PHE A 99 -16.89 -0.98 7.01
C PHE A 99 -18.01 0.02 6.83
N VAL A 100 -19.03 -0.38 6.08
CA VAL A 100 -20.15 0.46 5.68
C VAL A 100 -21.46 -0.23 6.07
N PRO A 101 -22.41 0.47 6.69
CA PRO A 101 -23.76 -0.07 6.90
C PRO A 101 -24.39 -0.53 5.59
N LYS A 102 -25.05 -1.68 5.60
CA LYS A 102 -25.67 -2.26 4.39
C LYS A 102 -26.59 -1.26 3.65
N ALA A 103 -27.30 -0.42 4.38
CA ALA A 103 -28.21 0.57 3.81
C ALA A 103 -27.48 1.72 3.07
N LEU A 104 -26.19 1.92 3.32
CA LEU A 104 -25.38 2.99 2.70
C LEU A 104 -24.38 2.43 1.67
N MET A 105 -24.40 1.13 1.41
CA MET A 105 -23.41 0.48 0.56
C MET A 105 -23.39 1.03 -0.86
N ASP A 106 -24.57 1.18 -1.48
CA ASP A 106 -24.69 1.66 -2.86
C ASP A 106 -24.29 3.14 -2.96
N ASP A 107 -24.66 3.96 -1.98
CA ASP A 107 -24.26 5.37 -1.92
C ASP A 107 -22.74 5.52 -1.80
N VAL A 108 -22.11 4.72 -0.93
CA VAL A 108 -20.66 4.73 -0.76
C VAL A 108 -19.94 4.22 -2.00
N ALA A 109 -20.42 3.12 -2.59
CA ALA A 109 -19.84 2.55 -3.82
C ALA A 109 -19.88 3.57 -4.97
N GLY A 110 -21.05 4.17 -5.23
CA GLY A 110 -21.19 5.18 -6.27
C GLY A 110 -20.35 6.44 -6.02
N ALA A 111 -20.26 6.90 -4.77
CA ALA A 111 -19.45 8.07 -4.42
C ALA A 111 -17.95 7.81 -4.56
N LEU A 112 -17.46 6.63 -4.16
CA LEU A 112 -16.06 6.21 -4.34
C LEU A 112 -15.73 6.06 -5.82
N GLU A 113 -16.57 5.38 -6.59
CA GLU A 113 -16.41 5.23 -8.04
C GLU A 113 -16.29 6.60 -8.73
N ALA A 114 -17.23 7.49 -8.50
CA ALA A 114 -17.23 8.83 -9.08
C ALA A 114 -15.96 9.62 -8.72
N ARG A 115 -15.51 9.52 -7.48
CA ARG A 115 -14.31 10.23 -7.02
C ARG A 115 -13.02 9.65 -7.57
N LEU A 116 -12.89 8.34 -7.61
CA LEU A 116 -11.68 7.64 -8.04
C LEU A 116 -11.54 7.60 -9.56
N ALA A 117 -12.65 7.57 -10.31
CA ALA A 117 -12.65 7.63 -11.77
C ALA A 117 -11.93 8.87 -12.34
N GLY A 118 -11.89 9.96 -11.56
CA GLY A 118 -11.16 11.18 -11.91
C GLY A 118 -9.67 11.15 -11.54
N THR A 119 -9.14 10.05 -10.99
CA THR A 119 -7.74 9.97 -10.59
C THR A 119 -6.83 9.82 -11.80
N VAL A 120 -6.03 10.83 -12.06
CA VAL A 120 -5.04 10.80 -13.14
C VAL A 120 -3.81 9.99 -12.69
N VAL A 121 -3.55 8.90 -13.39
CA VAL A 121 -2.41 8.00 -13.14
C VAL A 121 -1.32 8.28 -14.18
N GLY A 122 -0.05 8.30 -13.77
CA GLY A 122 1.03 8.54 -14.74
C GLY A 122 2.35 8.95 -14.11
N ASP A 123 3.16 9.65 -14.91
CA ASP A 123 4.46 10.17 -14.47
C ASP A 123 4.26 11.25 -13.40
N PRO A 124 4.76 11.05 -12.16
CA PRO A 124 4.57 12.01 -11.08
C PRO A 124 5.28 13.35 -11.29
N ARG A 125 6.13 13.50 -12.33
CA ARG A 125 6.71 14.78 -12.73
C ARG A 125 5.71 15.68 -13.47
N ASN A 126 4.63 15.10 -13.99
CA ASN A 126 3.54 15.86 -14.57
C ASN A 126 2.59 16.33 -13.45
N GLU A 127 2.39 17.65 -13.35
CA GLU A 127 1.60 18.29 -12.29
C GLU A 127 0.12 17.89 -12.29
N THR A 128 -0.41 17.34 -13.38
CA THR A 128 -1.79 16.85 -13.44
C THR A 128 -1.95 15.46 -12.83
N VAL A 129 -0.87 14.69 -12.72
CA VAL A 129 -0.87 13.34 -12.16
C VAL A 129 -1.13 13.38 -10.65
N ARG A 130 -1.97 12.49 -10.18
CA ARG A 130 -2.34 12.35 -8.76
C ARG A 130 -1.92 11.01 -8.16
N MET A 131 -1.62 10.03 -9.00
CA MET A 131 -1.17 8.72 -8.58
C MET A 131 -0.04 8.22 -9.48
N GLY A 132 1.12 7.97 -8.90
CA GLY A 132 2.29 7.42 -9.58
C GLY A 132 2.30 5.89 -9.60
N PRO A 133 3.45 5.28 -9.96
CA PRO A 133 3.60 3.84 -10.00
C PRO A 133 3.76 3.21 -8.59
N VAL A 134 3.58 1.90 -8.52
CA VAL A 134 4.11 1.09 -7.42
C VAL A 134 5.62 0.91 -7.58
N ILE A 135 6.30 0.46 -6.53
CA ILE A 135 7.76 0.54 -6.41
C ILE A 135 8.54 -0.24 -7.49
N ASN A 136 8.03 -1.38 -7.93
CA ASN A 136 8.69 -2.24 -8.92
C ASN A 136 7.72 -3.24 -9.58
N LYS A 137 8.21 -3.99 -10.57
CA LYS A 137 7.43 -5.00 -11.31
C LYS A 137 6.96 -6.17 -10.43
N SER A 138 7.75 -6.57 -9.43
CA SER A 138 7.32 -7.62 -8.50
C SER A 138 6.09 -7.16 -7.72
N GLN A 139 6.14 -5.95 -7.16
CA GLN A 139 5.00 -5.40 -6.41
C GLN A 139 3.78 -5.18 -7.30
N GLN A 140 3.98 -4.80 -8.57
CA GLN A 140 2.88 -4.70 -9.54
C GLN A 140 2.21 -6.06 -9.74
N LYS A 141 3.01 -7.12 -9.89
CA LYS A 141 2.51 -8.50 -10.04
C LYS A 141 1.75 -8.94 -8.79
N ASP A 142 2.33 -8.75 -7.60
CA ASP A 142 1.72 -9.15 -6.33
C ASP A 142 0.34 -8.48 -6.14
N VAL A 143 0.23 -7.19 -6.44
CA VAL A 143 -1.05 -6.47 -6.37
C VAL A 143 -2.03 -6.98 -7.41
N GLN A 144 -1.60 -7.26 -8.64
CA GLN A 144 -2.47 -7.80 -9.68
C GLN A 144 -2.99 -9.19 -9.33
N ASP A 145 -2.12 -10.04 -8.77
CA ASP A 145 -2.51 -11.38 -8.30
C ASP A 145 -3.53 -11.28 -7.16
N ALA A 146 -3.33 -10.36 -6.21
CA ALA A 146 -4.27 -10.10 -5.12
C ALA A 146 -5.63 -9.58 -5.62
N ILE A 147 -5.66 -8.69 -6.61
CA ILE A 147 -6.89 -8.23 -7.27
C ILE A 147 -7.61 -9.40 -7.91
N ASN A 148 -6.89 -10.27 -8.63
CA ASN A 148 -7.48 -11.43 -9.27
C ASN A 148 -8.06 -12.43 -8.25
N GLN A 149 -7.39 -12.61 -7.12
CA GLN A 149 -7.90 -13.42 -6.02
C GLN A 149 -9.18 -12.81 -5.43
N LEU A 150 -9.17 -11.52 -5.10
CA LEU A 150 -10.34 -10.83 -4.54
C LEU A 150 -11.56 -10.87 -5.45
N LYS A 151 -11.38 -10.84 -6.78
CA LYS A 151 -12.48 -10.98 -7.75
C LYS A 151 -13.23 -12.30 -7.63
N THR A 152 -12.66 -13.33 -7.03
CA THR A 152 -13.35 -14.61 -6.81
C THR A 152 -14.32 -14.57 -5.63
N GLU A 153 -14.18 -13.60 -4.75
CA GLU A 153 -14.91 -13.48 -3.48
C GLU A 153 -15.70 -12.16 -3.35
N ALA A 154 -15.37 -11.17 -4.18
CA ALA A 154 -15.94 -9.82 -4.10
C ALA A 154 -16.27 -9.25 -5.48
N THR A 155 -17.17 -8.27 -5.50
CA THR A 155 -17.50 -7.50 -6.70
C THR A 155 -16.58 -6.30 -6.84
N MET A 156 -15.89 -6.20 -7.97
CA MET A 156 -15.07 -5.04 -8.29
C MET A 156 -15.99 -3.91 -8.80
N ILE A 157 -16.02 -2.79 -8.08
CA ILE A 157 -16.82 -1.61 -8.47
C ILE A 157 -16.03 -0.63 -9.34
N LEU A 158 -14.72 -0.60 -9.20
CA LEU A 158 -13.80 0.22 -9.99
C LEU A 158 -12.48 -0.52 -10.17
N GLY A 159 -11.76 -0.22 -11.23
CA GLY A 159 -10.44 -0.81 -11.52
C GLY A 159 -10.23 -1.04 -13.01
N GLY A 160 -9.27 -1.89 -13.34
CA GLY A 160 -8.90 -2.22 -14.71
C GLY A 160 -7.60 -1.57 -15.14
N ASP A 161 -7.42 -1.42 -16.46
CA ASP A 161 -6.19 -0.82 -17.00
C ASP A 161 -6.18 0.70 -16.81
N PRO A 162 -5.12 1.27 -16.23
CA PRO A 162 -5.04 2.71 -16.03
C PRO A 162 -4.88 3.44 -17.37
N LYS A 163 -5.61 4.53 -17.54
CA LYS A 163 -5.30 5.50 -18.58
C LYS A 163 -4.12 6.33 -18.11
N LEU A 164 -2.96 6.12 -18.70
CA LEU A 164 -1.72 6.77 -18.29
C LEU A 164 -1.52 8.11 -18.96
N VAL A 165 -0.99 9.05 -18.19
CA VAL A 165 -0.54 10.37 -18.69
C VAL A 165 0.98 10.45 -18.59
N ASP A 166 1.64 10.76 -19.69
CA ASP A 166 3.10 10.93 -19.83
C ASP A 166 3.90 9.73 -19.29
N ALA A 167 3.36 8.52 -19.41
CA ALA A 167 3.99 7.33 -18.87
C ALA A 167 3.88 6.15 -19.83
N ASP A 168 4.86 5.27 -19.72
CA ASP A 168 5.02 4.07 -20.56
C ASP A 168 4.72 2.83 -19.69
N THR A 169 3.73 2.03 -20.09
CA THR A 169 3.34 0.81 -19.38
C THR A 169 4.43 -0.24 -19.35
N ASP A 170 5.29 -0.27 -20.36
CA ASP A 170 6.37 -1.26 -20.45
C ASP A 170 7.50 -0.95 -19.46
N LYS A 171 7.71 0.33 -19.17
CA LYS A 171 8.76 0.82 -18.26
C LYS A 171 8.28 1.07 -16.84
N GLY A 172 7.04 1.49 -16.68
CA GLY A 172 6.44 1.80 -15.38
C GLY A 172 5.65 0.64 -14.78
N CYS A 173 5.38 0.75 -13.48
CA CYS A 173 4.63 -0.24 -12.69
C CYS A 173 3.31 0.37 -12.22
N PHE A 174 2.45 0.74 -13.17
CA PHE A 174 1.21 1.44 -12.87
C PHE A 174 0.04 0.47 -12.63
N ILE A 175 -0.82 0.83 -11.71
CA ILE A 175 -2.09 0.13 -11.41
C ILE A 175 -3.15 1.22 -11.24
N ALA A 176 -4.34 1.01 -11.79
CA ALA A 176 -5.46 1.91 -11.54
C ALA A 176 -5.94 1.80 -10.08
N PRO A 177 -6.55 2.84 -9.49
CA PRO A 177 -7.29 2.67 -8.26
C PRO A 177 -8.35 1.58 -8.42
N THR A 178 -8.30 0.56 -7.56
CA THR A 178 -9.15 -0.63 -7.66
C THR A 178 -9.80 -0.95 -6.33
#